data_4b882f2ecc6efa9d6d390059ee1738c0
#
_entry.id   4b882f2ecc6efa9d6d390059ee1738c0
#
_cell.length_a   1.000
_cell.length_b   1.000
_cell.length_c   1.000
_cell.angle_alpha   90.00
_cell.angle_beta   90.00
_cell.angle_gamma   90.00
#
_symmetry.space_group_name_H-M   'P 1'
#
loop_
_entity.id
_entity.type
_entity.pdbx_description
1 polymer ?
#
loop_
_entity_poly.entity_id
_entity_poly.type
_entity_poly.pdbx_seq_one_letter_code
_entity_poly.pdbx_strand_id
1 'polypeptide(L)'
;AFERDENGVFQQIKDWKPDEDEEDPDMDILRQCQKWNEKSEYQKIIDALETIPAQERTPEMDSELARAYNNLGAPSNRALLKKAIALLSPHGEYFEGDHCWNFRMGYSYFYLDQEGRALRYFEKALEARPGDEDTIELIDWCKKSISLPQFSQCFRERTVDWWETFAEMEAQLRQMMDDDKDHTRGAEIVAQMEDTLNLVFDEISFEMGFNGEKHELILTPEGDKVKLFELVYFQKHAPKEVLEH
;
A
#
# COMPACT_ATOMS: atom_id res chain seq x y z
N ALA A 1 7.76 -46.41 22.92
CA ALA A 1 6.42 -46.76 23.33
C ALA A 1 6.46 -47.75 24.54
N PHE A 2 5.39 -47.82 25.28
CA PHE A 2 5.23 -48.77 26.38
C PHE A 2 3.92 -49.53 26.17
N GLU A 3 3.94 -50.84 26.39
CA GLU A 3 2.70 -51.64 26.44
C GLU A 3 2.48 -52.16 27.85
N ARG A 4 1.22 -52.51 28.16
CA ARG A 4 0.82 -53.01 29.49
C ARG A 4 0.81 -54.56 29.47
N ASP A 5 1.57 -55.18 30.36
CA ASP A 5 1.58 -56.63 30.49
C ASP A 5 0.34 -57.18 31.20
N GLU A 6 0.24 -58.47 31.28
CA GLU A 6 -0.92 -59.20 31.92
C GLU A 6 -1.12 -58.83 33.39
N ASN A 7 -0.10 -58.27 34.04
CA ASN A 7 -0.10 -57.84 35.43
C ASN A 7 -0.37 -56.34 35.60
N GLY A 8 -0.57 -55.64 34.47
CA GLY A 8 -0.84 -54.19 34.44
C GLY A 8 0.40 -53.31 34.56
N VAL A 9 1.61 -53.89 34.44
CA VAL A 9 2.89 -53.18 34.48
C VAL A 9 3.27 -52.72 33.11
N PHE A 10 3.70 -51.45 32.99
CA PHE A 10 4.17 -50.88 31.72
C PHE A 10 5.58 -51.39 31.41
N GLN A 11 5.74 -52.03 30.25
CA GLN A 11 7.01 -52.49 29.73
C GLN A 11 7.38 -51.72 28.48
N GLN A 12 8.68 -51.37 28.32
CA GLN A 12 9.17 -50.70 27.15
C GLN A 12 9.20 -51.67 25.94
N ILE A 13 8.55 -51.32 24.86
CA ILE A 13 8.61 -52.05 23.59
C ILE A 13 10.00 -51.87 23.02
N LYS A 14 10.81 -52.94 23.06
CA LYS A 14 12.25 -52.91 22.67
C LYS A 14 12.49 -52.61 21.19
N ASP A 15 11.57 -52.91 20.32
CA ASP A 15 11.67 -52.72 18.87
C ASP A 15 10.68 -51.68 18.35
N TRP A 16 10.13 -50.83 19.26
CA TRP A 16 9.31 -49.73 18.83
C TRP A 16 10.21 -48.73 18.09
N LYS A 17 10.06 -48.68 16.79
CA LYS A 17 10.45 -47.53 15.99
C LYS A 17 9.25 -46.61 15.96
N PRO A 18 9.39 -45.28 16.13
CA PRO A 18 8.36 -44.38 15.67
C PRO A 18 8.04 -44.81 14.24
N ASP A 19 6.77 -44.95 13.90
CA ASP A 19 6.43 -44.98 12.47
C ASP A 19 7.27 -43.89 11.83
N GLU A 20 8.10 -44.25 10.88
CA GLU A 20 8.77 -43.24 10.03
C GLU A 20 7.55 -42.51 9.47
N ASP A 21 7.27 -41.32 10.02
CA ASP A 21 6.18 -40.49 9.58
C ASP A 21 6.24 -40.54 8.04
N GLU A 22 5.23 -41.17 7.43
CA GLU A 22 5.03 -41.00 5.99
C GLU A 22 4.97 -39.50 5.86
N GLU A 23 6.05 -38.90 5.35
CA GLU A 23 6.15 -37.46 5.19
C GLU A 23 4.92 -37.08 4.35
N ASP A 24 3.96 -36.44 4.97
CA ASP A 24 2.77 -35.97 4.30
C ASP A 24 3.25 -35.07 3.15
N PRO A 25 3.05 -35.49 1.88
CA PRO A 25 3.57 -34.75 0.73
C PRO A 25 3.06 -33.31 0.71
N ASP A 26 1.91 -33.03 1.33
CA ASP A 26 1.37 -31.68 1.47
C ASP A 26 2.22 -30.85 2.44
N MET A 27 2.73 -31.47 3.51
CA MET A 27 3.64 -30.80 4.44
C MET A 27 5.02 -30.58 3.86
N ASP A 28 5.49 -31.44 2.96
CA ASP A 28 6.81 -31.25 2.29
C ASP A 28 6.76 -30.06 1.32
N ILE A 29 5.71 -29.93 0.51
CA ILE A 29 5.57 -28.79 -0.41
C ILE A 29 5.44 -27.46 0.34
N LEU A 30 4.71 -27.40 1.46
CA LEU A 30 4.59 -26.19 2.27
C LEU A 30 5.91 -25.78 2.91
N ARG A 31 6.70 -26.74 3.42
CA ARG A 31 8.07 -26.48 3.91
C ARG A 31 8.98 -25.93 2.79
N GLN A 32 8.82 -26.48 1.58
CA GLN A 32 9.58 -26.00 0.43
C GLN A 32 9.16 -24.59 0.02
N CYS A 33 7.87 -24.27 0.04
CA CYS A 33 7.34 -22.92 -0.19
C CYS A 33 7.91 -21.92 0.82
N GLN A 34 8.01 -22.29 2.09
CA GLN A 34 8.62 -21.45 3.11
C GLN A 34 10.09 -21.15 2.80
N LYS A 35 10.90 -22.16 2.41
CA LYS A 35 12.32 -21.97 2.02
C LYS A 35 12.46 -21.05 0.81
N TRP A 36 11.59 -21.15 -0.19
CA TRP A 36 11.59 -20.26 -1.35
C TRP A 36 11.18 -18.84 -0.97
N ASN A 37 10.22 -18.70 -0.07
CA ASN A 37 9.78 -17.41 0.41
C ASN A 37 10.89 -16.66 1.17
N GLU A 38 11.65 -17.35 2.04
CA GLU A 38 12.81 -16.79 2.75
C GLU A 38 13.89 -16.23 1.78
N LYS A 39 13.93 -16.78 0.55
CA LYS A 39 14.85 -16.37 -0.52
C LYS A 39 14.21 -15.41 -1.53
N SER A 40 12.97 -15.01 -1.31
CA SER A 40 12.16 -14.19 -2.25
C SER A 40 11.98 -14.85 -3.63
N GLU A 41 12.02 -16.18 -3.68
CA GLU A 41 11.89 -16.98 -4.91
C GLU A 41 10.40 -17.27 -5.22
N TYR A 42 9.57 -16.24 -5.21
CA TYR A 42 8.11 -16.36 -5.31
C TYR A 42 7.60 -17.03 -6.57
N GLN A 43 8.32 -16.88 -7.70
CA GLN A 43 7.94 -17.55 -8.95
C GLN A 43 8.00 -19.07 -8.81
N LYS A 44 8.97 -19.61 -8.06
CA LYS A 44 9.06 -21.06 -7.82
C LYS A 44 7.87 -21.60 -7.02
N ILE A 45 7.34 -20.81 -6.09
CA ILE A 45 6.11 -21.16 -5.34
C ILE A 45 4.95 -21.24 -6.32
N ILE A 46 4.79 -20.24 -7.20
CA ILE A 46 3.73 -20.22 -8.19
C ILE A 46 3.84 -21.43 -9.12
N ASP A 47 5.03 -21.65 -9.71
CA ASP A 47 5.26 -22.74 -10.65
C ASP A 47 4.96 -24.10 -10.03
N ALA A 48 5.33 -24.30 -8.77
CA ALA A 48 5.09 -25.57 -8.08
C ALA A 48 3.59 -25.75 -7.72
N LEU A 49 2.97 -24.77 -7.11
CA LEU A 49 1.59 -24.91 -6.62
C LEU A 49 0.54 -24.83 -7.74
N GLU A 50 0.81 -24.11 -8.84
CA GLU A 50 -0.10 -24.12 -10.01
C GLU A 50 -0.10 -25.46 -10.76
N THR A 51 0.90 -26.35 -10.57
CA THR A 51 0.87 -27.70 -11.12
C THR A 51 -0.15 -28.60 -10.42
N ILE A 52 -0.51 -28.28 -9.17
CA ILE A 52 -1.48 -29.02 -8.38
C ILE A 52 -2.89 -28.52 -8.77
N PRO A 53 -3.81 -29.40 -9.21
CA PRO A 53 -5.17 -29.01 -9.53
C PRO A 53 -5.85 -28.28 -8.37
N ALA A 54 -6.66 -27.26 -8.65
CA ALA A 54 -7.25 -26.39 -7.63
C ALA A 54 -8.06 -27.18 -6.57
N GLN A 55 -8.74 -28.26 -6.99
CA GLN A 55 -9.52 -29.12 -6.10
C GLN A 55 -8.66 -30.04 -5.20
N GLU A 56 -7.37 -30.15 -5.46
CA GLU A 56 -6.42 -30.96 -4.70
C GLU A 56 -5.54 -30.12 -3.78
N ARG A 57 -5.56 -28.79 -3.95
CA ARG A 57 -4.82 -27.88 -3.06
C ARG A 57 -5.54 -27.69 -1.73
N THR A 58 -4.76 -27.72 -0.65
CA THR A 58 -5.26 -27.39 0.68
C THR A 58 -5.41 -25.86 0.85
N PRO A 59 -6.18 -25.38 1.83
CA PRO A 59 -6.26 -23.95 2.16
C PRO A 59 -4.90 -23.30 2.40
N GLU A 60 -3.96 -24.02 3.01
CA GLU A 60 -2.60 -23.57 3.27
C GLU A 60 -1.80 -23.39 1.97
N MET A 61 -1.94 -24.32 1.03
CA MET A 61 -1.32 -24.20 -0.29
C MET A 61 -1.84 -22.97 -1.04
N ASP A 62 -3.16 -22.77 -1.04
CA ASP A 62 -3.76 -21.57 -1.65
C ASP A 62 -3.32 -20.28 -0.94
N SER A 63 -3.12 -20.32 0.37
CA SER A 63 -2.61 -19.20 1.15
C SER A 63 -1.14 -18.89 0.81
N GLU A 64 -0.27 -19.88 0.62
CA GLU A 64 1.12 -19.66 0.19
C GLU A 64 1.20 -19.19 -1.28
N LEU A 65 0.35 -19.72 -2.15
CA LEU A 65 0.24 -19.25 -3.53
C LEU A 65 -0.23 -17.79 -3.60
N ALA A 66 -1.22 -17.42 -2.80
CA ALA A 66 -1.68 -16.04 -2.69
C ALA A 66 -0.60 -15.10 -2.17
N ARG A 67 0.21 -15.54 -1.19
CA ARG A 67 1.37 -14.79 -0.72
C ARG A 67 2.38 -14.53 -1.84
N ALA A 68 2.68 -15.55 -2.65
CA ALA A 68 3.57 -15.42 -3.78
C ALA A 68 3.02 -14.44 -4.85
N TYR A 69 1.71 -14.50 -5.14
CA TYR A 69 1.06 -13.53 -6.00
C TYR A 69 1.11 -12.11 -5.45
N ASN A 70 0.91 -11.93 -4.16
CA ASN A 70 1.00 -10.62 -3.52
C ASN A 70 2.39 -10.02 -3.66
N ASN A 71 3.44 -10.79 -3.37
CA ASN A 71 4.81 -10.30 -3.43
C ASN A 71 5.28 -9.98 -4.85
N LEU A 72 4.82 -10.73 -5.86
CA LEU A 72 5.11 -10.42 -7.27
C LEU A 72 4.12 -9.39 -7.86
N GLY A 73 2.97 -9.24 -7.25
CA GLY A 73 1.92 -8.31 -7.70
C GLY A 73 2.17 -6.89 -7.27
N ALA A 74 2.62 -6.70 -6.05
CA ALA A 74 2.88 -5.37 -5.50
C ALA A 74 4.12 -4.72 -6.18
N PRO A 75 4.09 -3.41 -6.43
CA PRO A 75 2.94 -2.52 -6.23
C PRO A 75 2.01 -2.42 -7.46
N SER A 76 2.38 -2.95 -8.63
CA SER A 76 1.79 -2.54 -9.91
C SER A 76 1.00 -3.61 -10.66
N ASN A 77 1.23 -4.89 -10.39
CA ASN A 77 0.54 -5.97 -11.11
C ASN A 77 -0.82 -6.32 -10.47
N ARG A 78 -1.82 -5.52 -10.78
CA ARG A 78 -3.18 -5.67 -10.24
C ARG A 78 -3.83 -7.03 -10.55
N ALA A 79 -3.40 -7.72 -11.63
CA ALA A 79 -3.94 -9.02 -11.98
C ALA A 79 -3.53 -10.11 -10.97
N LEU A 80 -2.28 -10.10 -10.51
CA LEU A 80 -1.80 -11.03 -9.48
C LEU A 80 -2.44 -10.76 -8.13
N LEU A 81 -2.60 -9.48 -7.74
CA LEU A 81 -3.29 -9.10 -6.51
C LEU A 81 -4.75 -9.58 -6.49
N LYS A 82 -5.46 -9.48 -7.61
CA LYS A 82 -6.82 -10.01 -7.76
C LYS A 82 -6.84 -11.54 -7.69
N LYS A 83 -5.86 -12.23 -8.26
CA LYS A 83 -5.72 -13.69 -8.13
C LYS A 83 -5.52 -14.09 -6.67
N ALA A 84 -4.70 -13.38 -5.91
CA ALA A 84 -4.50 -13.64 -4.49
C ALA A 84 -5.80 -13.53 -3.69
N ILE A 85 -6.61 -12.49 -3.92
CA ILE A 85 -7.92 -12.36 -3.27
C ILE A 85 -8.84 -13.52 -3.65
N ALA A 86 -8.88 -13.91 -4.92
CA ALA A 86 -9.75 -14.99 -5.39
C ALA A 86 -9.39 -16.34 -4.77
N LEU A 87 -8.11 -16.60 -4.52
CA LEU A 87 -7.64 -17.81 -3.81
C LEU A 87 -7.99 -17.78 -2.34
N LEU A 88 -7.80 -16.66 -1.67
CA LEU A 88 -8.00 -16.57 -0.22
C LEU A 88 -9.48 -16.51 0.20
N SER A 89 -10.33 -15.86 -0.63
CA SER A 89 -11.72 -15.60 -0.28
C SER A 89 -12.55 -16.83 0.12
N PRO A 90 -12.42 -18.00 -0.55
CA PRO A 90 -13.17 -19.21 -0.18
C PRO A 90 -12.82 -19.78 1.19
N HIS A 91 -11.65 -19.45 1.73
CA HIS A 91 -11.09 -20.07 2.93
C HIS A 91 -11.27 -19.20 4.19
N GLY A 92 -12.14 -18.18 4.15
CA GLY A 92 -12.32 -17.25 5.27
C GLY A 92 -12.77 -17.91 6.58
N GLU A 93 -13.63 -18.93 6.51
CA GLU A 93 -14.07 -19.69 7.68
C GLU A 93 -12.94 -20.58 8.25
N TYR A 94 -12.13 -21.19 7.38
CA TYR A 94 -10.99 -22.01 7.78
C TYR A 94 -9.92 -21.21 8.52
N PHE A 95 -9.67 -19.97 8.07
CA PHE A 95 -8.68 -19.07 8.64
C PHE A 95 -9.29 -18.02 9.58
N GLU A 96 -10.44 -18.31 10.21
CA GLU A 96 -11.04 -17.37 11.15
C GLU A 96 -10.05 -17.02 12.28
N GLY A 97 -9.75 -15.73 12.45
CA GLY A 97 -8.79 -15.24 13.44
C GLY A 97 -7.30 -15.47 13.08
N ASP A 98 -6.99 -15.97 11.89
CA ASP A 98 -5.60 -16.13 11.47
C ASP A 98 -4.97 -14.81 11.04
N HIS A 99 -3.82 -14.49 11.62
CA HIS A 99 -3.06 -13.28 11.29
C HIS A 99 -2.62 -13.26 9.82
N CYS A 100 -2.02 -14.36 9.34
CA CYS A 100 -1.39 -14.37 8.01
C CYS A 100 -2.42 -14.25 6.90
N TRP A 101 -3.57 -14.92 7.05
CA TRP A 101 -4.66 -14.81 6.08
C TRP A 101 -5.21 -13.39 6.02
N ASN A 102 -5.51 -12.81 7.18
CA ASN A 102 -6.01 -11.43 7.26
C ASN A 102 -4.98 -10.44 6.70
N PHE A 103 -3.70 -10.57 7.05
CA PHE A 103 -2.64 -9.73 6.52
C PHE A 103 -2.55 -9.82 4.99
N ARG A 104 -2.57 -11.03 4.42
CA ARG A 104 -2.49 -11.27 2.97
C ARG A 104 -3.69 -10.68 2.21
N MET A 105 -4.90 -10.79 2.77
CA MET A 105 -6.10 -10.15 2.22
C MET A 105 -5.98 -8.63 2.27
N GLY A 106 -5.58 -8.07 3.40
CA GLY A 106 -5.34 -6.63 3.57
C GLY A 106 -4.31 -6.10 2.58
N TYR A 107 -3.18 -6.80 2.45
CA TYR A 107 -2.10 -6.47 1.53
C TYR A 107 -2.57 -6.39 0.06
N SER A 108 -3.35 -7.39 -0.38
CA SER A 108 -3.92 -7.40 -1.73
C SER A 108 -4.84 -6.20 -1.97
N TYR A 109 -5.72 -5.87 -1.01
CA TYR A 109 -6.62 -4.72 -1.14
C TYR A 109 -5.88 -3.39 -1.08
N PHE A 110 -4.85 -3.27 -0.25
CA PHE A 110 -4.02 -2.07 -0.13
C PHE A 110 -3.40 -1.69 -1.48
N TYR A 111 -2.70 -2.63 -2.13
CA TYR A 111 -2.10 -2.39 -3.44
C TYR A 111 -3.11 -2.38 -4.62
N LEU A 112 -4.38 -2.59 -4.34
CA LEU A 112 -5.49 -2.34 -5.27
C LEU A 112 -6.16 -0.97 -5.07
N ASP A 113 -5.60 -0.11 -4.24
CA ASP A 113 -6.15 1.20 -3.85
C ASP A 113 -7.55 1.06 -3.22
N GLN A 114 -7.71 0.08 -2.34
CA GLN A 114 -8.95 -0.19 -1.61
C GLN A 114 -8.70 -0.18 -0.10
N GLU A 115 -8.13 0.92 0.37
CA GLU A 115 -7.63 1.08 1.74
C GLU A 115 -8.72 0.86 2.81
N GLY A 116 -9.96 1.24 2.52
CA GLY A 116 -11.08 1.00 3.43
C GLY A 116 -11.39 -0.49 3.63
N ARG A 117 -11.13 -1.33 2.63
CA ARG A 117 -11.22 -2.79 2.76
C ARG A 117 -9.97 -3.35 3.43
N ALA A 118 -8.79 -2.88 2.99
CA ALA A 118 -7.51 -3.27 3.55
C ALA A 118 -7.46 -3.06 5.06
N LEU A 119 -7.90 -1.88 5.53
CA LEU A 119 -7.92 -1.52 6.94
C LEU A 119 -8.66 -2.55 7.80
N ARG A 120 -9.83 -3.01 7.36
CA ARG A 120 -10.63 -4.00 8.10
C ARG A 120 -9.90 -5.33 8.27
N TYR A 121 -9.14 -5.75 7.27
CA TYR A 121 -8.36 -6.98 7.34
C TYR A 121 -7.10 -6.80 8.19
N PHE A 122 -6.41 -5.66 8.08
CA PHE A 122 -5.24 -5.38 8.90
C PHE A 122 -5.61 -5.24 10.39
N GLU A 123 -6.75 -4.62 10.72
CA GLU A 123 -7.24 -4.55 12.10
C GLU A 123 -7.46 -5.95 12.68
N LYS A 124 -8.07 -6.87 11.93
CA LYS A 124 -8.21 -8.28 12.34
C LYS A 124 -6.86 -9.01 12.45
N ALA A 125 -5.92 -8.72 11.55
CA ALA A 125 -4.58 -9.26 11.62
C ALA A 125 -3.87 -8.79 12.91
N LEU A 126 -4.02 -7.51 13.26
CA LEU A 126 -3.44 -6.95 14.47
C LEU A 126 -4.10 -7.50 15.76
N GLU A 127 -5.41 -7.78 15.74
CA GLU A 127 -6.10 -8.48 16.84
C GLU A 127 -5.50 -9.86 17.08
N ALA A 128 -5.20 -10.61 16.00
CA ALA A 128 -4.60 -11.93 16.07
C ALA A 128 -3.12 -11.91 16.50
N ARG A 129 -2.39 -10.85 16.15
CA ARG A 129 -0.98 -10.67 16.53
C ARG A 129 -0.73 -9.22 16.98
N PRO A 130 -1.02 -8.90 18.25
CA PRO A 130 -0.77 -7.57 18.79
C PRO A 130 0.73 -7.20 18.73
N GLY A 131 1.01 -5.99 18.28
CA GLY A 131 2.38 -5.47 18.20
C GLY A 131 3.14 -5.83 16.91
N ASP A 132 2.49 -6.41 15.92
CA ASP A 132 3.08 -6.65 14.60
C ASP A 132 3.33 -5.31 13.89
N GLU A 133 4.61 -4.92 13.78
CA GLU A 133 5.02 -3.60 13.30
C GLU A 133 4.57 -3.33 11.86
N ASP A 134 4.72 -4.33 10.98
CA ASP A 134 4.31 -4.22 9.58
C ASP A 134 2.79 -3.97 9.44
N THR A 135 1.99 -4.66 10.25
CA THR A 135 0.53 -4.48 10.27
C THR A 135 0.14 -3.09 10.80
N ILE A 136 0.83 -2.62 11.84
CA ILE A 136 0.59 -1.28 12.41
C ILE A 136 0.90 -0.20 11.38
N GLU A 137 2.02 -0.30 10.68
CA GLU A 137 2.40 0.66 9.64
C GLU A 137 1.36 0.71 8.51
N LEU A 138 0.91 -0.46 8.03
CA LEU A 138 -0.10 -0.52 6.97
C LEU A 138 -1.47 0.00 7.41
N ILE A 139 -1.84 -0.18 8.69
CA ILE A 139 -3.04 0.44 9.28
C ILE A 139 -2.93 1.97 9.25
N ASP A 140 -1.78 2.51 9.63
CA ASP A 140 -1.56 3.96 9.65
C ASP A 140 -1.61 4.54 8.23
N TRP A 141 -1.01 3.86 7.26
CA TRP A 141 -1.13 4.24 5.85
C TRP A 141 -2.58 4.21 5.35
N CYS A 142 -3.33 3.15 5.65
CA CYS A 142 -4.75 3.08 5.30
C CYS A 142 -5.55 4.23 5.92
N LYS A 143 -5.35 4.50 7.21
CA LYS A 143 -6.05 5.59 7.91
C LYS A 143 -5.70 6.95 7.33
N LYS A 144 -4.42 7.18 7.00
CA LYS A 144 -3.99 8.42 6.34
C LYS A 144 -4.67 8.58 4.98
N SER A 145 -4.73 7.52 4.17
CA SER A 145 -5.37 7.56 2.85
C SER A 145 -6.89 7.72 2.90
N ILE A 146 -7.54 7.14 3.92
CA ILE A 146 -9.01 7.24 4.11
C ILE A 146 -9.42 8.54 4.77
N SER A 147 -8.53 9.17 5.55
CA SER A 147 -8.80 10.45 6.23
C SER A 147 -8.94 11.57 5.21
N LEU A 148 -10.01 11.55 4.45
CA LEU A 148 -10.41 12.57 3.51
C LEU A 148 -11.68 13.28 3.99
N PRO A 149 -11.79 14.52 3.59
CA PRO A 149 -10.76 15.43 3.11
C PRO A 149 -10.21 16.27 4.25
N GLN A 150 -8.96 16.62 4.22
CA GLN A 150 -8.39 17.65 5.11
C GLN A 150 -9.02 19.03 4.88
N PHE A 151 -9.83 19.14 3.82
CA PHE A 151 -10.47 20.36 3.38
C PHE A 151 -11.98 20.30 3.61
N SER A 152 -12.55 21.35 4.17
CA SER A 152 -14.00 21.52 4.33
C SER A 152 -14.75 21.77 3.01
N GLN A 153 -14.04 22.28 2.01
CA GLN A 153 -14.56 22.59 0.67
C GLN A 153 -14.14 21.51 -0.34
N CYS A 154 -14.94 21.31 -1.38
CA CYS A 154 -14.54 20.44 -2.49
C CYS A 154 -13.40 21.06 -3.32
N PHE A 155 -12.66 20.23 -4.08
CA PHE A 155 -11.52 20.70 -4.86
C PHE A 155 -11.86 21.84 -5.82
N ARG A 156 -13.04 21.80 -6.42
CA ARG A 156 -13.52 22.85 -7.31
C ARG A 156 -13.62 24.21 -6.62
N GLU A 157 -14.20 24.24 -5.45
CA GLU A 157 -14.37 25.46 -4.65
C GLU A 157 -13.01 26.00 -4.22
N ARG A 158 -12.13 25.13 -3.69
CA ARG A 158 -10.77 25.51 -3.32
C ARG A 158 -9.96 26.07 -4.50
N THR A 159 -10.14 25.51 -5.70
CA THR A 159 -9.45 26.00 -6.91
C THR A 159 -9.90 27.42 -7.25
N VAL A 160 -11.20 27.71 -7.19
CA VAL A 160 -11.71 29.06 -7.47
C VAL A 160 -11.20 30.07 -6.45
N ASP A 161 -11.38 29.76 -5.17
CA ASP A 161 -10.97 30.63 -4.06
C ASP A 161 -9.45 30.89 -4.10
N TRP A 162 -8.67 29.88 -4.47
CA TRP A 162 -7.22 30.01 -4.60
C TRP A 162 -6.83 30.98 -5.73
N TRP A 163 -7.42 30.83 -6.90
CA TRP A 163 -7.10 31.71 -8.03
C TRP A 163 -7.51 33.15 -7.76
N GLU A 164 -8.60 33.40 -7.06
CA GLU A 164 -9.00 34.73 -6.61
C GLU A 164 -7.95 35.30 -5.63
N THR A 165 -7.56 34.53 -4.62
CA THR A 165 -6.55 34.93 -3.63
C THR A 165 -5.19 35.16 -4.31
N PHE A 166 -4.79 34.26 -5.21
CA PHE A 166 -3.50 34.37 -5.90
C PHE A 166 -3.45 35.61 -6.80
N ALA A 167 -4.51 35.94 -7.52
CA ALA A 167 -4.59 37.13 -8.34
C ALA A 167 -4.39 38.45 -7.54
N GLU A 168 -4.77 38.45 -6.27
CA GLU A 168 -4.56 39.61 -5.40
C GLU A 168 -3.09 39.75 -4.94
N MET A 169 -2.37 38.63 -4.77
CA MET A 169 -1.01 38.62 -4.25
C MET A 169 0.09 38.51 -5.33
N GLU A 170 -0.25 38.09 -6.53
CA GLU A 170 0.66 37.72 -7.62
C GLU A 170 1.62 38.87 -7.96
N ALA A 171 1.14 40.09 -8.10
CA ALA A 171 1.96 41.25 -8.41
C ALA A 171 3.02 41.54 -7.35
N GLN A 172 2.66 41.37 -6.06
CA GLN A 172 3.61 41.53 -4.96
C GLN A 172 4.66 40.42 -4.96
N LEU A 173 4.23 39.19 -5.22
CA LEU A 173 5.12 38.02 -5.26
C LEU A 173 6.16 38.17 -6.38
N ARG A 174 5.75 38.57 -7.59
CA ARG A 174 6.66 38.84 -8.70
C ARG A 174 7.66 39.96 -8.34
N GLN A 175 7.19 41.05 -7.74
CA GLN A 175 8.07 42.11 -7.31
C GLN A 175 9.10 41.64 -6.30
N MET A 176 8.68 40.77 -5.33
CA MET A 176 9.62 40.18 -4.37
C MET A 176 10.68 39.31 -5.04
N MET A 177 10.31 38.56 -6.08
CA MET A 177 11.25 37.74 -6.87
C MET A 177 12.20 38.62 -7.68
N ASP A 178 11.72 39.71 -8.29
CA ASP A 178 12.54 40.64 -9.07
C ASP A 178 13.52 41.45 -8.22
N ASP A 179 13.14 41.76 -6.98
CA ASP A 179 13.96 42.50 -6.04
C ASP A 179 15.01 41.63 -5.33
N ASP A 180 14.82 40.33 -5.28
CA ASP A 180 15.69 39.35 -4.57
C ASP A 180 16.90 38.92 -5.43
N LYS A 181 17.69 39.88 -5.88
CA LYS A 181 18.87 39.66 -6.79
C LYS A 181 19.97 38.81 -6.13
N ASP A 182 20.06 38.86 -4.85
CA ASP A 182 21.05 38.13 -4.05
C ASP A 182 20.50 36.83 -3.43
N HIS A 183 19.27 36.47 -3.76
CA HIS A 183 18.59 35.25 -3.30
C HIS A 183 18.51 35.09 -1.78
N THR A 184 18.43 36.20 -1.07
CA THR A 184 18.34 36.21 0.39
C THR A 184 16.92 36.01 0.91
N ARG A 185 15.92 36.26 0.07
CA ARG A 185 14.49 36.13 0.41
C ARG A 185 13.83 34.86 -0.16
N GLY A 186 14.58 34.02 -0.85
CA GLY A 186 14.05 32.82 -1.49
C GLY A 186 13.24 31.93 -0.54
N ALA A 187 13.68 31.73 0.69
CA ALA A 187 12.96 30.95 1.69
C ALA A 187 11.61 31.57 2.09
N GLU A 188 11.53 32.91 2.19
CA GLU A 188 10.29 33.64 2.48
C GLU A 188 9.28 33.50 1.34
N ILE A 189 9.76 33.65 0.09
CA ILE A 189 8.94 33.53 -1.12
C ILE A 189 8.38 32.10 -1.25
N VAL A 190 9.22 31.08 -1.02
CA VAL A 190 8.82 29.68 -1.05
C VAL A 190 7.78 29.38 0.04
N ALA A 191 8.01 29.82 1.28
CA ALA A 191 7.07 29.59 2.38
C ALA A 191 5.71 30.25 2.10
N GLN A 192 5.70 31.46 1.55
CA GLN A 192 4.44 32.12 1.21
C GLN A 192 3.66 31.39 0.11
N MET A 193 4.35 30.84 -0.90
CA MET A 193 3.72 30.05 -1.95
C MET A 193 3.22 28.71 -1.40
N GLU A 194 4.00 28.03 -0.56
CA GLU A 194 3.64 26.77 0.07
C GLU A 194 2.38 26.92 0.93
N ASP A 195 2.33 27.93 1.79
CA ASP A 195 1.14 28.24 2.60
C ASP A 195 -0.09 28.48 1.73
N THR A 196 0.07 29.14 0.60
CA THR A 196 -1.03 29.41 -0.33
C THR A 196 -1.46 28.12 -1.05
N LEU A 197 -0.53 27.31 -1.56
CA LEU A 197 -0.83 26.06 -2.25
C LEU A 197 -1.49 25.04 -1.31
N ASN A 198 -1.16 25.05 -0.03
CA ASN A 198 -1.76 24.19 0.99
C ASN A 198 -3.25 24.49 1.24
N LEU A 199 -3.78 25.61 0.73
CA LEU A 199 -5.21 25.87 0.72
C LEU A 199 -5.97 25.02 -0.30
N VAL A 200 -5.28 24.50 -1.33
CA VAL A 200 -5.89 23.71 -2.42
C VAL A 200 -5.45 22.25 -2.37
N PHE A 201 -4.16 22.01 -2.23
CA PHE A 201 -3.54 20.70 -2.29
C PHE A 201 -3.11 20.25 -0.90
N ASP A 202 -3.22 18.96 -0.62
CA ASP A 202 -2.71 18.35 0.63
C ASP A 202 -1.17 18.40 0.68
N GLU A 203 -0.54 18.03 -0.40
CA GLU A 203 0.91 18.15 -0.65
C GLU A 203 1.10 18.31 -2.15
N ILE A 204 1.88 19.29 -2.56
CA ILE A 204 2.24 19.48 -3.96
C ILE A 204 3.68 19.97 -4.08
N SER A 205 4.45 19.31 -4.93
CA SER A 205 5.79 19.81 -5.28
C SER A 205 5.69 20.92 -6.31
N PHE A 206 6.43 21.98 -6.08
CA PHE A 206 6.43 23.13 -6.97
C PHE A 206 7.82 23.75 -7.14
N GLU A 207 7.99 24.41 -8.25
CA GLU A 207 9.15 25.26 -8.57
C GLU A 207 8.66 26.61 -9.03
N MET A 208 9.39 27.67 -8.68
CA MET A 208 9.16 29.03 -9.15
C MET A 208 10.42 29.59 -9.76
N GLY A 209 10.26 30.34 -10.83
CA GLY A 209 11.40 30.94 -11.52
C GLY A 209 10.99 31.97 -12.56
N PHE A 210 12.01 32.43 -13.28
CA PHE A 210 11.86 33.33 -14.44
C PHE A 210 12.57 32.71 -15.64
N ASN A 211 11.82 32.45 -16.72
CA ASN A 211 12.36 31.79 -17.91
C ASN A 211 13.02 32.72 -18.94
N GLY A 212 13.14 34.00 -18.63
CA GLY A 212 13.65 35.02 -19.50
C GLY A 212 12.58 35.91 -20.16
N GLU A 213 11.33 35.49 -20.10
CA GLU A 213 10.17 36.23 -20.61
C GLU A 213 9.10 36.42 -19.53
N LYS A 214 8.82 35.36 -18.77
CA LYS A 214 7.74 35.30 -17.76
C LYS A 214 8.19 34.66 -16.47
N HIS A 215 7.53 35.01 -15.40
CA HIS A 215 7.58 34.25 -14.18
C HIS A 215 6.79 32.94 -14.34
N GLU A 216 7.31 31.88 -13.79
CA GLU A 216 6.73 30.53 -13.91
C GLU A 216 6.47 29.93 -12.54
N LEU A 217 5.30 29.32 -12.39
CA LEU A 217 4.97 28.40 -11.32
C LEU A 217 4.75 27.02 -11.94
N ILE A 218 5.64 26.09 -11.62
CA ILE A 218 5.59 24.71 -12.11
C ILE A 218 5.12 23.83 -10.97
N LEU A 219 4.01 23.11 -11.16
CA LEU A 219 3.46 22.16 -10.20
C LEU A 219 3.69 20.73 -10.70
N THR A 220 4.20 19.86 -9.83
CA THR A 220 4.58 18.50 -10.22
C THR A 220 3.77 17.46 -9.44
N PRO A 221 3.08 16.53 -10.13
CA PRO A 221 2.28 15.49 -9.49
C PRO A 221 3.10 14.31 -8.96
N GLU A 222 4.40 14.28 -9.19
CA GLU A 222 5.35 13.24 -8.75
C GLU A 222 4.90 11.79 -9.02
N GLY A 223 4.23 11.58 -10.16
CA GLY A 223 3.74 10.27 -10.56
C GLY A 223 2.34 9.92 -10.02
N ASP A 224 1.75 10.73 -9.17
CA ASP A 224 0.38 10.57 -8.72
C ASP A 224 -0.61 10.96 -9.81
N LYS A 225 -1.42 9.97 -10.25
CA LYS A 225 -2.41 10.19 -11.33
C LYS A 225 -3.59 11.03 -10.88
N VAL A 226 -3.97 10.98 -9.60
CA VAL A 226 -5.08 11.79 -9.07
C VAL A 226 -4.63 13.26 -9.06
N LYS A 227 -3.44 13.55 -8.51
CA LYS A 227 -2.84 14.89 -8.54
C LYS A 227 -2.68 15.42 -9.97
N LEU A 228 -2.34 14.57 -10.93
CA LEU A 228 -2.28 15.00 -12.33
C LEU A 228 -3.63 15.52 -12.85
N PHE A 229 -4.75 14.86 -12.54
CA PHE A 229 -6.07 15.33 -12.92
C PHE A 229 -6.46 16.61 -12.19
N GLU A 230 -6.11 16.72 -10.92
CA GLU A 230 -6.31 17.94 -10.13
C GLU A 230 -5.53 19.12 -10.72
N LEU A 231 -4.26 18.91 -11.06
CA LEU A 231 -3.42 19.94 -11.68
C LEU A 231 -3.94 20.40 -13.05
N VAL A 232 -4.42 19.46 -13.89
CA VAL A 232 -5.04 19.81 -15.18
C VAL A 232 -6.32 20.64 -14.97
N TYR A 233 -7.12 20.29 -13.97
CA TYR A 233 -8.31 21.07 -13.62
C TYR A 233 -7.93 22.44 -13.10
N PHE A 234 -6.99 22.51 -12.17
CA PHE A 234 -6.48 23.73 -11.57
C PHE A 234 -5.95 24.71 -12.63
N GLN A 235 -5.08 24.25 -13.52
CA GLN A 235 -4.53 25.07 -14.60
C GLN A 235 -5.61 25.61 -15.54
N LYS A 236 -6.63 24.81 -15.88
CA LYS A 236 -7.72 25.23 -16.75
C LYS A 236 -8.60 26.34 -16.17
N HIS A 237 -8.53 26.56 -14.86
CA HIS A 237 -9.31 27.58 -14.16
C HIS A 237 -8.45 28.80 -13.82
N ALA A 238 -7.19 28.85 -14.26
CA ALA A 238 -6.34 30.01 -14.10
C ALA A 238 -6.95 31.23 -14.82
N PRO A 239 -7.04 32.38 -14.15
CA PRO A 239 -7.44 33.63 -14.80
C PRO A 239 -6.48 33.98 -15.95
N LYS A 240 -7.03 34.52 -17.04
CA LYS A 240 -6.21 34.86 -18.21
C LYS A 240 -5.17 35.93 -17.88
N GLU A 241 -5.50 36.86 -17.04
CA GLU A 241 -4.67 37.93 -16.56
C GLU A 241 -3.38 37.41 -15.89
N VAL A 242 -3.52 36.32 -15.11
CA VAL A 242 -2.35 35.69 -14.45
C VAL A 242 -1.47 34.94 -15.44
N LEU A 243 -2.04 34.39 -16.51
CA LEU A 243 -1.29 33.66 -17.54
C LEU A 243 -0.53 34.57 -18.51
N GLU A 244 -0.81 35.87 -18.51
CA GLU A 244 -0.14 36.86 -19.39
C GLU A 244 1.19 37.36 -18.83
N HIS A 245 1.44 37.14 -17.58
CA HIS A 245 2.63 37.59 -16.83
C HIS A 245 3.57 36.44 -16.55
#